data_8251a9dd4d2c4d28b18b2a57b0587688
#
_entry.id   8251a9dd4d2c4d28b18b2a57b0587688
#
_cell.length_a   1.000
_cell.length_b   1.000
_cell.length_c   1.000
_cell.angle_alpha   90.00
_cell.angle_beta   90.00
_cell.angle_gamma   90.00
#
_symmetry.space_group_name_H-M   'P 1'
#
loop_
_entity.id
_entity.type
_entity.pdbx_description
1 polymer ?
#
loop_
_entity_poly.entity_id
_entity_poly.type
_entity_poly.pdbx_seq_one_letter_code
_entity_poly.pdbx_strand_id
1 'polypeptide(L)'
;MYMGETEEYKKELAMLIEEVLKQRILGMKNSVGVYITVAFPKLLYVLEEDNIREGTKYWYLTELAAKCTAKRMVPDYISEKVMKDLKLAKGQTKGNGSVYGCMGCRSFLTPDSSGNGWDNIAKALDYDRKPKYWGRFNVGVCTINLVDAALSAIKESDSKDQKEIEKHFWKLMDER
;
A
#
# COMPACT_ATOMS: atom_id res chain seq x y z
N MET A 1 5.36 6.84 4.11
CA MET A 1 6.47 6.52 5.05
C MET A 1 7.33 5.47 4.38
N TYR A 2 8.50 5.84 3.99
CA TYR A 2 9.46 5.05 3.23
C TYR A 2 10.85 5.24 3.84
N MET A 3 11.56 4.17 4.13
CA MET A 3 12.88 4.25 4.77
C MET A 3 14.01 4.57 3.78
N GLY A 4 13.71 4.48 2.48
CA GLY A 4 14.67 4.81 1.44
C GLY A 4 15.56 3.65 1.01
N GLU A 5 16.27 3.86 -0.09
CA GLU A 5 17.13 2.83 -0.71
C GLU A 5 18.55 2.83 -0.11
N THR A 6 18.93 3.89 0.61
CA THR A 6 20.26 4.02 1.22
C THR A 6 20.22 3.65 2.69
N GLU A 7 21.24 2.93 3.16
CA GLU A 7 21.34 2.53 4.58
C GLU A 7 21.66 3.71 5.52
N GLU A 8 22.18 4.82 4.99
CA GLU A 8 22.73 5.92 5.77
C GLU A 8 21.75 6.50 6.81
N TYR A 9 20.47 6.67 6.43
CA TYR A 9 19.45 7.28 7.31
C TYR A 9 18.31 6.35 7.67
N LYS A 10 18.42 5.05 7.35
CA LYS A 10 17.31 4.10 7.59
C LYS A 10 16.93 4.02 9.06
N LYS A 11 17.90 4.08 9.97
CA LYS A 11 17.65 4.00 11.41
C LYS A 11 16.84 5.19 11.90
N GLU A 12 17.23 6.38 11.51
CA GLU A 12 16.56 7.63 11.90
C GLU A 12 15.15 7.69 11.28
N LEU A 13 15.02 7.30 10.02
CA LEU A 13 13.72 7.21 9.36
C LEU A 13 12.81 6.16 10.01
N ALA A 14 13.35 5.02 10.43
CA ALA A 14 12.60 4.02 11.17
C ALA A 14 12.06 4.56 12.50
N MET A 15 12.88 5.31 13.25
CA MET A 15 12.46 5.97 14.49
C MET A 15 11.35 7.01 14.24
N LEU A 16 11.44 7.79 13.16
CA LEU A 16 10.41 8.76 12.78
C LEU A 16 9.11 8.06 12.40
N ILE A 17 9.20 6.98 11.61
CA ILE A 17 8.03 6.18 11.20
C ILE A 17 7.36 5.56 12.43
N GLU A 18 8.15 5.02 13.34
CA GLU A 18 7.65 4.44 14.59
C GLU A 18 6.86 5.46 15.40
N GLU A 19 7.43 6.66 15.59
CA GLU A 19 6.77 7.71 16.36
C GLU A 19 5.49 8.21 15.66
N VAL A 20 5.51 8.41 14.35
CA VAL A 20 4.31 8.79 13.57
C VAL A 20 3.21 7.75 13.74
N LEU A 21 3.53 6.46 13.68
CA LEU A 21 2.54 5.40 13.88
C LEU A 21 2.00 5.36 15.31
N LYS A 22 2.84 5.54 16.33
CA LYS A 22 2.42 5.64 17.75
C LYS A 22 1.47 6.80 17.97
N GLN A 23 1.80 7.98 17.46
CA GLN A 23 0.94 9.17 17.56
C GLN A 23 -0.38 8.97 16.80
N ARG A 24 -0.34 8.31 15.65
CA ARG A 24 -1.56 7.99 14.91
C ARG A 24 -2.44 6.99 15.65
N ILE A 25 -1.88 5.98 16.29
CA ILE A 25 -2.61 5.03 17.15
C ILE A 25 -3.29 5.75 18.31
N LEU A 26 -2.59 6.68 18.94
CA LEU A 26 -3.13 7.52 20.03
C LEU A 26 -4.30 8.35 19.51
N GLY A 27 -4.14 9.00 18.39
CA GLY A 27 -5.12 9.94 17.83
C GLY A 27 -4.96 11.36 18.37
N MET A 28 -5.91 12.21 18.06
CA MET A 28 -5.93 13.60 18.51
C MET A 28 -7.10 13.84 19.46
N LYS A 29 -6.88 14.59 20.53
CA LYS A 29 -7.96 15.01 21.43
C LYS A 29 -8.84 16.06 20.76
N ASN A 30 -10.14 15.85 20.80
CA ASN A 30 -11.11 16.87 20.43
C ASN A 30 -11.29 17.89 21.56
N SER A 31 -12.18 18.88 21.36
CA SER A 31 -12.46 19.94 22.33
C SER A 31 -13.00 19.45 23.68
N VAL A 32 -13.56 18.25 23.71
CA VAL A 32 -14.08 17.63 24.95
C VAL A 32 -13.10 16.60 25.55
N GLY A 33 -11.86 16.55 25.05
CA GLY A 33 -10.79 15.70 25.59
C GLY A 33 -10.82 14.24 25.16
N VAL A 34 -11.70 13.85 24.24
CA VAL A 34 -11.81 12.48 23.72
C VAL A 34 -10.84 12.31 22.53
N TYR A 35 -10.12 11.20 22.51
CA TYR A 35 -9.25 10.85 21.38
C TYR A 35 -10.05 10.36 20.18
N ILE A 36 -9.88 11.04 19.06
CA ILE A 36 -10.54 10.73 17.78
C ILE A 36 -9.50 10.34 16.71
N THR A 37 -9.99 9.66 15.68
CA THR A 37 -9.19 9.38 14.50
C THR A 37 -9.00 10.65 13.68
N VAL A 38 -7.78 10.94 13.31
CA VAL A 38 -7.43 12.09 12.46
C VAL A 38 -7.54 11.67 11.00
N ALA A 39 -8.30 12.42 10.19
CA ALA A 39 -8.47 12.11 8.77
C ALA A 39 -7.21 12.41 7.94
N PHE A 40 -6.46 13.45 8.33
CA PHE A 40 -5.28 13.93 7.61
C PHE A 40 -4.06 14.07 8.54
N PRO A 41 -2.83 13.98 7.98
CA PRO A 41 -2.50 13.56 6.61
C PRO A 41 -2.83 12.08 6.38
N LYS A 42 -3.15 11.69 5.14
CA LYS A 42 -3.22 10.27 4.76
C LYS A 42 -1.82 9.69 4.81
N LEU A 43 -1.65 8.65 5.61
CA LEU A 43 -0.37 7.96 5.75
C LEU A 43 -0.30 6.84 4.70
N LEU A 44 0.83 6.79 4.02
CA LEU A 44 1.21 5.68 3.15
C LEU A 44 2.41 4.97 3.77
N TYR A 45 2.34 3.67 3.90
CA TYR A 45 3.41 2.83 4.42
C TYR A 45 3.96 1.95 3.31
N VAL A 46 5.26 2.06 3.05
CA VAL A 46 5.91 1.27 2.01
C VAL A 46 6.41 -0.03 2.60
N LEU A 47 5.99 -1.14 2.01
CA LEU A 47 6.47 -2.47 2.32
C LEU A 47 7.76 -2.72 1.53
N GLU A 48 8.86 -2.81 2.26
CA GLU A 48 10.23 -2.98 1.79
C GLU A 48 10.75 -4.37 2.20
N GLU A 49 11.84 -4.84 1.61
CA GLU A 49 12.41 -6.17 1.97
C GLU A 49 12.75 -6.28 3.45
N ASP A 50 13.19 -5.19 4.06
CA ASP A 50 13.63 -5.14 5.47
C ASP A 50 12.47 -5.11 6.47
N ASN A 51 11.23 -4.93 6.02
CA ASN A 51 10.07 -4.78 6.90
C ASN A 51 8.87 -5.67 6.56
N ILE A 52 8.88 -6.38 5.42
CA ILE A 52 7.72 -7.14 4.94
C ILE A 52 7.60 -8.56 5.55
N ARG A 53 8.67 -9.09 6.13
CA ARG A 53 8.70 -10.47 6.63
C ARG A 53 9.08 -10.50 8.09
N GLU A 54 8.44 -11.40 8.84
CA GLU A 54 8.82 -11.72 10.21
C GLU A 54 10.31 -12.08 10.28
N GLY A 55 10.99 -11.57 11.31
CA GLY A 55 12.42 -11.74 11.51
C GLY A 55 13.31 -10.75 10.77
N THR A 56 12.79 -9.89 9.90
CA THR A 56 13.57 -8.81 9.31
C THR A 56 13.77 -7.65 10.29
N LYS A 57 14.80 -6.85 10.06
CA LYS A 57 15.26 -5.81 10.98
C LYS A 57 14.18 -4.79 11.37
N TYR A 58 13.29 -4.46 10.46
CA TYR A 58 12.25 -3.45 10.66
C TYR A 58 10.83 -4.04 10.61
N TRP A 59 10.67 -5.36 10.75
CA TRP A 59 9.37 -6.02 10.82
C TRP A 59 8.45 -5.41 11.89
N TYR A 60 9.01 -5.02 13.02
CA TYR A 60 8.26 -4.40 14.11
C TYR A 60 7.48 -3.14 13.67
N LEU A 61 7.97 -2.41 12.65
CA LEU A 61 7.24 -1.26 12.08
C LEU A 61 5.99 -1.71 11.33
N THR A 62 6.06 -2.84 10.65
CA THR A 62 4.89 -3.40 9.94
C THR A 62 3.86 -3.92 10.93
N GLU A 63 4.27 -4.57 12.02
CA GLU A 63 3.36 -4.92 13.11
C GLU A 63 2.71 -3.69 13.73
N LEU A 64 3.47 -2.63 13.95
CA LEU A 64 2.95 -1.38 14.48
C LEU A 64 1.99 -0.70 13.49
N ALA A 65 2.31 -0.72 12.19
CA ALA A 65 1.43 -0.24 11.14
C ALA A 65 0.13 -1.05 11.08
N ALA A 66 0.18 -2.37 11.20
CA ALA A 66 -1.00 -3.22 11.25
C ALA A 66 -1.89 -2.91 12.48
N LYS A 67 -1.28 -2.71 13.66
CA LYS A 67 -2.00 -2.25 14.87
C LYS A 67 -2.65 -0.88 14.66
N CYS A 68 -1.96 0.03 13.95
CA CYS A 68 -2.50 1.32 13.59
C CYS A 68 -3.71 1.18 12.64
N THR A 69 -3.60 0.32 11.62
CA THR A 69 -4.69 0.06 10.69
C THR A 69 -5.91 -0.53 11.40
N ALA A 70 -5.72 -1.51 12.26
CA ALA A 70 -6.80 -2.13 13.02
C ALA A 70 -7.56 -1.11 13.88
N LYS A 71 -6.87 -0.11 14.43
CA LYS A 71 -7.46 0.90 15.31
C LYS A 71 -7.96 2.15 14.60
N ARG A 72 -7.31 2.54 13.50
CA ARG A 72 -7.49 3.86 12.86
C ARG A 72 -7.75 3.82 11.36
N MET A 73 -7.76 2.63 10.75
CA MET A 73 -7.95 2.41 9.30
C MET A 73 -6.90 3.12 8.43
N VAL A 74 -5.73 3.34 8.97
CA VAL A 74 -4.54 3.91 8.30
C VAL A 74 -3.29 3.27 8.90
N PRO A 75 -2.18 3.19 8.19
CA PRO A 75 -1.87 3.71 6.85
C PRO A 75 -2.41 2.86 5.71
N ASP A 76 -2.37 3.41 4.49
CA ASP A 76 -2.45 2.63 3.26
C ASP A 76 -1.11 1.98 2.97
N TYR A 77 -1.10 0.78 2.38
CA TYR A 77 0.11 0.02 2.10
C TYR A 77 0.46 0.02 0.61
N ILE A 78 1.75 0.14 0.32
CA ILE A 78 2.29 0.09 -1.03
C ILE A 78 3.50 -0.83 -1.02
N SER A 79 3.55 -1.80 -1.94
CA SER A 79 4.72 -2.66 -2.10
C SER A 79 5.79 -1.98 -2.96
N GLU A 80 6.96 -1.78 -2.38
CA GLU A 80 8.15 -1.31 -3.10
C GLU A 80 8.49 -2.22 -4.28
N LYS A 81 8.49 -3.53 -4.06
CA LYS A 81 8.77 -4.53 -5.09
C LYS A 81 7.81 -4.41 -6.26
N VAL A 82 6.50 -4.40 -6.00
CA VAL A 82 5.49 -4.27 -7.06
C VAL A 82 5.66 -2.96 -7.83
N MET A 83 5.96 -1.87 -7.13
CA MET A 83 6.20 -0.57 -7.77
C MET A 83 7.44 -0.61 -8.68
N LYS A 84 8.53 -1.24 -8.24
CA LYS A 84 9.75 -1.44 -9.03
C LYS A 84 9.49 -2.35 -10.24
N ASP A 85 8.80 -3.46 -10.04
CA ASP A 85 8.48 -4.42 -11.11
C ASP A 85 7.59 -3.79 -12.19
N LEU A 86 6.58 -3.01 -11.81
CA LEU A 86 5.73 -2.28 -12.76
C LEU A 86 6.52 -1.26 -13.60
N LYS A 87 7.51 -0.61 -13.03
CA LYS A 87 8.38 0.32 -13.76
C LYS A 87 9.29 -0.40 -14.73
N LEU A 88 9.90 -1.51 -14.31
CA LEU A 88 10.75 -2.34 -15.17
C LEU A 88 9.95 -2.93 -16.33
N ALA A 89 8.75 -3.43 -16.09
CA ALA A 89 7.85 -3.92 -17.12
C ALA A 89 7.47 -2.87 -18.18
N LYS A 90 7.55 -1.58 -17.81
CA LYS A 90 7.31 -0.43 -18.70
C LYS A 90 8.59 0.14 -19.32
N GLY A 91 9.69 -0.59 -19.30
CA GLY A 91 10.94 -0.20 -19.97
C GLY A 91 11.74 0.89 -19.26
N GLN A 92 11.46 1.18 -18.00
CA GLN A 92 12.31 2.07 -17.21
C GLN A 92 13.55 1.33 -16.72
N THR A 93 14.71 1.97 -16.86
CA THR A 93 15.97 1.43 -16.36
C THR A 93 16.07 1.53 -14.84
N LYS A 94 16.72 0.57 -14.21
CA LYS A 94 17.13 0.64 -12.80
C LYS A 94 17.87 1.97 -12.56
N GLY A 95 17.42 2.76 -11.63
CA GLY A 95 18.07 4.01 -11.24
C GLY A 95 17.26 5.30 -11.52
N ASN A 96 16.23 5.26 -12.32
CA ASN A 96 15.36 6.43 -12.51
C ASN A 96 14.23 6.45 -11.46
N GLY A 97 14.57 6.82 -10.22
CA GLY A 97 13.61 7.05 -9.15
C GLY A 97 12.67 5.85 -8.94
N SER A 98 13.17 4.81 -8.32
CA SER A 98 12.48 3.53 -8.23
C SER A 98 11.21 3.61 -7.37
N VAL A 99 11.23 4.40 -6.31
CA VAL A 99 10.07 4.60 -5.44
C VAL A 99 9.84 6.08 -5.25
N TYR A 100 8.62 6.54 -5.46
CA TYR A 100 8.22 7.92 -5.19
C TYR A 100 6.81 7.96 -4.61
N GLY A 101 6.51 9.02 -3.89
CA GLY A 101 5.21 9.22 -3.26
C GLY A 101 4.07 9.18 -4.26
N CYS A 102 2.99 8.55 -3.87
CA CYS A 102 1.76 8.58 -4.66
C CYS A 102 1.15 9.98 -4.67
N MET A 103 0.57 10.35 -5.81
CA MET A 103 -0.30 11.50 -5.90
C MET A 103 -1.74 11.08 -5.60
N GLY A 104 -2.43 11.86 -4.79
CA GLY A 104 -3.79 11.53 -4.38
C GLY A 104 -3.87 10.20 -3.62
N CYS A 105 -4.78 9.33 -4.03
CA CYS A 105 -5.05 8.11 -3.28
C CYS A 105 -4.05 6.97 -3.49
N ARG A 106 -3.39 6.84 -4.62
CA ARG A 106 -2.29 5.86 -4.92
C ARG A 106 -1.79 5.96 -6.35
N SER A 107 -2.15 7.02 -7.07
CA SER A 107 -1.68 7.21 -8.44
C SER A 107 -0.21 7.56 -8.41
N PHE A 108 0.58 6.91 -9.21
CA PHE A 108 1.95 7.28 -9.45
C PHE A 108 2.19 7.44 -10.95
N LEU A 109 3.03 8.40 -11.30
CA LEU A 109 3.32 8.70 -12.67
C LEU A 109 4.32 7.68 -13.20
N THR A 110 3.84 6.82 -14.08
CA THR A 110 4.70 5.98 -14.91
C THR A 110 4.65 6.49 -16.34
N PRO A 111 5.75 6.40 -17.10
CA PRO A 111 5.69 6.74 -18.51
C PRO A 111 4.67 5.86 -19.20
N ASP A 112 3.96 6.47 -20.12
CA ASP A 112 3.08 5.76 -21.00
C ASP A 112 3.89 4.88 -21.96
N SER A 113 3.68 3.56 -21.89
CA SER A 113 4.35 2.62 -22.77
C SER A 113 3.40 2.23 -23.90
N SER A 114 3.49 2.94 -24.99
CA SER A 114 2.66 2.75 -26.17
C SER A 114 2.87 1.43 -26.94
N GLY A 115 3.59 0.47 -26.38
CA GLY A 115 3.90 -0.78 -27.05
C GLY A 115 3.08 -2.01 -26.63
N ASN A 116 2.40 -1.96 -25.48
CA ASN A 116 1.79 -3.14 -24.89
C ASN A 116 0.26 -3.04 -24.76
N GLY A 117 -0.46 -3.15 -25.87
CA GLY A 117 -1.92 -3.32 -25.86
C GLY A 117 -2.74 -2.02 -25.82
N TRP A 118 -2.12 -0.87 -25.89
CA TRP A 118 -2.78 0.44 -25.96
C TRP A 118 -2.73 1.04 -27.39
N ASP A 119 -2.84 0.19 -28.38
CA ASP A 119 -2.79 0.57 -29.80
C ASP A 119 -3.71 1.73 -30.19
N ASN A 120 -4.84 1.87 -29.50
CA ASN A 120 -5.78 2.95 -29.77
C ASN A 120 -5.22 4.34 -29.40
N ILE A 121 -4.46 4.43 -28.29
CA ILE A 121 -3.82 5.68 -27.87
C ILE A 121 -2.62 5.98 -28.75
N ALA A 122 -1.82 4.97 -29.09
CA ALA A 122 -0.67 5.12 -29.98
C ALA A 122 -1.04 5.58 -31.41
N LYS A 123 -2.30 5.36 -31.81
CA LYS A 123 -2.86 5.78 -33.10
C LYS A 123 -3.55 7.13 -33.06
N ALA A 124 -3.69 7.77 -31.89
CA ALA A 124 -4.26 9.10 -31.82
C ALA A 124 -3.40 10.10 -32.58
N LEU A 125 -4.06 10.98 -33.33
CA LEU A 125 -3.42 11.93 -34.28
C LEU A 125 -2.43 12.88 -33.59
N ASP A 126 -2.68 13.20 -32.33
CA ASP A 126 -1.89 14.12 -31.51
C ASP A 126 -0.86 13.42 -30.62
N TYR A 127 -0.77 12.09 -30.69
CA TYR A 127 0.16 11.32 -29.88
C TYR A 127 1.57 11.31 -30.49
N ASP A 128 2.50 11.99 -29.83
CA ASP A 128 3.89 12.13 -30.27
C ASP A 128 4.82 10.96 -29.93
N ARG A 129 4.28 9.88 -29.34
CA ARG A 129 4.98 8.67 -28.89
C ARG A 129 6.09 8.91 -27.85
N LYS A 130 6.11 10.08 -27.24
CA LYS A 130 7.03 10.35 -26.13
C LYS A 130 6.44 9.90 -24.82
N PRO A 131 7.26 9.42 -23.86
CA PRO A 131 6.79 9.08 -22.52
C PRO A 131 6.07 10.27 -21.89
N LYS A 132 4.83 10.07 -21.43
CA LYS A 132 4.04 11.10 -20.76
C LYS A 132 3.81 10.72 -19.31
N TYR A 133 3.88 11.72 -18.44
CA TYR A 133 3.75 11.57 -16.99
C TYR A 133 2.52 12.32 -16.43
N TRP A 134 1.64 12.78 -17.30
CA TRP A 134 0.41 13.48 -16.94
C TRP A 134 -0.82 12.84 -17.61
N GLY A 135 -1.99 13.33 -17.29
CA GLY A 135 -3.23 12.81 -17.86
C GLY A 135 -3.72 11.53 -17.20
N ARG A 136 -3.37 11.30 -15.93
CA ARG A 136 -3.84 10.15 -15.16
C ARG A 136 -5.14 10.48 -14.45
N PHE A 137 -6.04 9.49 -14.39
CA PHE A 137 -7.28 9.56 -13.64
C PHE A 137 -7.66 8.19 -13.10
N ASN A 138 -8.56 8.15 -12.12
CA ASN A 138 -9.07 6.90 -11.60
C ASN A 138 -10.15 6.35 -12.55
N VAL A 139 -9.93 5.14 -13.05
CA VAL A 139 -10.89 4.45 -13.94
C VAL A 139 -11.98 3.75 -13.14
N GLY A 140 -11.62 3.23 -11.98
CA GLY A 140 -12.54 2.52 -11.12
C GLY A 140 -11.90 2.11 -9.79
N VAL A 141 -12.71 1.57 -8.91
CA VAL A 141 -12.31 1.03 -7.61
C VAL A 141 -12.84 -0.39 -7.48
N CYS A 142 -11.95 -1.33 -7.18
CA CYS A 142 -12.33 -2.67 -6.75
C CYS A 142 -12.26 -2.72 -5.23
N THR A 143 -13.32 -3.20 -4.60
CA THR A 143 -13.41 -3.32 -3.15
C THR A 143 -13.63 -4.77 -2.77
N ILE A 144 -12.77 -5.32 -1.90
CA ILE A 144 -12.96 -6.62 -1.29
C ILE A 144 -13.54 -6.41 0.11
N ASN A 145 -14.68 -7.00 0.38
CA ASN A 145 -15.31 -6.93 1.69
C ASN A 145 -14.73 -8.02 2.62
N LEU A 146 -13.70 -7.65 3.36
CA LEU A 146 -13.03 -8.56 4.30
C LEU A 146 -13.95 -9.02 5.44
N VAL A 147 -14.92 -8.21 5.83
CA VAL A 147 -15.89 -8.59 6.88
C VAL A 147 -16.78 -9.71 6.37
N ASP A 148 -17.28 -9.61 5.14
CA ASP A 148 -18.07 -10.66 4.52
C ASP A 148 -17.26 -11.96 4.35
N ALA A 149 -16.02 -11.85 3.91
CA ALA A 149 -15.13 -13.01 3.81
C ALA A 149 -14.91 -13.70 5.17
N ALA A 150 -14.68 -12.92 6.24
CA ALA A 150 -14.51 -13.45 7.58
C ALA A 150 -15.77 -14.10 8.13
N LEU A 151 -16.93 -13.47 7.98
CA LEU A 151 -18.21 -14.03 8.42
C LEU A 151 -18.60 -15.29 7.63
N SER A 152 -18.30 -15.31 6.32
CA SER A 152 -18.48 -16.49 5.49
C SER A 152 -17.59 -17.64 5.94
N ALA A 153 -16.31 -17.36 6.23
CA ALA A 153 -15.38 -18.36 6.75
C ALA A 153 -15.85 -18.98 8.07
N ILE A 154 -16.37 -18.18 8.99
CA ILE A 154 -16.93 -18.66 10.25
C ILE A 154 -18.15 -19.54 10.00
N LYS A 155 -19.05 -19.12 9.09
CA LYS A 155 -20.30 -19.83 8.79
C LYS A 155 -20.05 -21.16 8.07
N GLU A 156 -19.10 -21.18 7.14
CA GLU A 156 -18.87 -22.31 6.23
C GLU A 156 -17.87 -23.33 6.78
N SER A 157 -17.04 -22.94 7.76
CA SER A 157 -16.03 -23.84 8.32
C SER A 157 -16.61 -24.94 9.22
N ASP A 158 -17.82 -24.79 9.73
CA ASP A 158 -18.46 -25.67 10.74
C ASP A 158 -17.56 -25.91 11.99
N SER A 159 -16.47 -25.19 12.12
CA SER A 159 -15.46 -25.34 13.16
C SER A 159 -15.48 -24.14 14.11
N LYS A 160 -15.20 -24.43 15.39
CA LYS A 160 -14.92 -23.40 16.40
C LYS A 160 -13.42 -23.15 16.58
N ASP A 161 -12.58 -23.93 15.88
CA ASP A 161 -11.13 -23.75 15.92
C ASP A 161 -10.73 -22.56 15.05
N GLN A 162 -10.07 -21.59 15.68
CA GLN A 162 -9.64 -20.36 15.01
C GLN A 162 -8.70 -20.62 13.84
N LYS A 163 -7.84 -21.65 13.92
CA LYS A 163 -6.92 -21.99 12.83
C LYS A 163 -7.64 -22.54 11.60
N GLU A 164 -8.67 -23.34 11.81
CA GLU A 164 -9.50 -23.86 10.72
C GLU A 164 -10.32 -22.74 10.06
N ILE A 165 -10.87 -21.80 10.85
CA ILE A 165 -11.57 -20.62 10.35
C ILE A 165 -10.62 -19.74 9.55
N GLU A 166 -9.40 -19.50 10.05
CA GLU A 166 -8.39 -18.70 9.35
C GLU A 166 -7.97 -19.34 8.02
N LYS A 167 -7.75 -20.64 8.00
CA LYS A 167 -7.44 -21.38 6.77
C LYS A 167 -8.58 -21.26 5.74
N HIS A 168 -9.82 -21.35 6.20
CA HIS A 168 -10.98 -21.19 5.34
C HIS A 168 -11.12 -19.75 4.84
N PHE A 169 -10.85 -18.77 5.69
CA PHE A 169 -10.82 -17.36 5.29
C PHE A 169 -9.82 -17.09 4.15
N TRP A 170 -8.60 -17.60 4.26
CA TRP A 170 -7.61 -17.43 3.20
C TRP A 170 -8.00 -18.13 1.90
N LYS A 171 -8.62 -19.30 1.99
CA LYS A 171 -9.19 -19.96 0.81
C LYS A 171 -10.23 -19.10 0.12
N LEU A 172 -11.18 -18.53 0.86
CA LEU A 172 -12.20 -17.63 0.31
C LEU A 172 -11.59 -16.36 -0.30
N MET A 173 -10.49 -15.85 0.28
CA MET A 173 -9.78 -14.69 -0.26
C MET A 173 -9.11 -14.99 -1.60
N ASP A 174 -8.61 -16.20 -1.81
CA ASP A 174 -7.99 -16.62 -3.07
C ASP A 174 -9.04 -16.88 -4.18
N GLU A 175 -10.28 -17.20 -3.79
CA GLU A 175 -11.39 -17.50 -4.72
C GLU A 175 -12.16 -16.25 -5.18
N ARG A 176 -12.01 -15.10 -4.51
CA ARG A 176 -12.75 -13.84 -4.77
C ARG A 176 -11.87 -12.75 -5.39
#